data_cde7b61e83120806399dbf3ab20f03e8
#
_entry.id   cde7b61e83120806399dbf3ab20f03e8
#
_cell.length_a   1.000
_cell.length_b   1.000
_cell.length_c   1.000
_cell.angle_alpha   90.00
_cell.angle_beta   90.00
_cell.angle_gamma   90.00
#
_symmetry.space_group_name_H-M   'P 1'
#
loop_
_entity.id
_entity.type
_entity.pdbx_description
1 polymer ?
#
loop_
_entity_poly.entity_id
_entity_poly.type
_entity_poly.pdbx_seq_one_letter_code
_entity_poly.pdbx_strand_id
1 'polypeptide(L)'
;MIRRDVLSAFGYRDCSWPEDYDLILRLLTSGHAIDIVPKRLLSWRDHPTRLSRTSPMYRIERFTACKAAFLATSFLAHTDAYILWGYGGTGKALRRALVQHGKHPAYIVELHPRRLGKTIHQAPVIPPEALVQTPKHPVVVSVAGERGREEIRAAMQEMGFEELRDFICAA
;
A
#
# COMPACT_ATOMS: atom_id res chain seq x y z
N MET A 1 -12.89 -5.33 16.94
CA MET A 1 -14.29 -4.88 17.19
C MET A 1 -14.49 -3.54 16.51
N ILE A 2 -15.66 -3.31 15.92
CA ILE A 2 -16.07 -2.02 15.34
C ILE A 2 -17.22 -1.51 16.20
N ARG A 3 -17.26 -0.21 16.48
CA ARG A 3 -18.40 0.42 17.16
C ARG A 3 -19.66 0.25 16.29
N ARG A 4 -20.82 0.00 16.94
CA ARG A 4 -22.07 -0.28 16.24
C ARG A 4 -22.55 0.87 15.36
N ASP A 5 -22.42 2.10 15.83
CA ASP A 5 -22.78 3.31 15.09
C ASP A 5 -21.92 3.46 13.82
N VAL A 6 -20.61 3.23 13.92
CA VAL A 6 -19.69 3.25 12.79
C VAL A 6 -20.01 2.14 11.79
N LEU A 7 -20.24 0.91 12.26
CA LEU A 7 -20.61 -0.19 11.37
C LEU A 7 -21.95 0.05 10.67
N SER A 8 -22.92 0.65 11.37
CA SER A 8 -24.21 1.00 10.78
C SER A 8 -24.11 2.10 9.72
N ALA A 9 -23.18 3.05 9.89
CA ALA A 9 -22.95 4.12 8.92
C ALA A 9 -22.19 3.66 7.68
N PHE A 10 -21.17 2.81 7.85
CA PHE A 10 -20.30 2.38 6.75
C PHE A 10 -20.77 1.08 6.08
N GLY A 11 -21.14 0.07 6.86
CA GLY A 11 -21.58 -1.24 6.41
C GLY A 11 -20.59 -1.96 5.46
N TYR A 12 -20.85 -3.22 5.19
CA TYR A 12 -20.23 -3.92 4.08
C TYR A 12 -20.93 -3.54 2.78
N ARG A 13 -20.19 -3.49 1.68
CA ARG A 13 -20.75 -3.25 0.35
C ARG A 13 -20.35 -4.37 -0.61
N ASP A 14 -21.18 -4.60 -1.61
CA ASP A 14 -20.82 -5.49 -2.71
C ASP A 14 -19.74 -4.81 -3.58
N CYS A 15 -18.60 -5.47 -3.72
CA CYS A 15 -17.45 -4.94 -4.44
C CYS A 15 -16.66 -6.09 -5.08
N SER A 16 -15.75 -5.76 -5.99
CA SER A 16 -14.96 -6.74 -6.75
C SER A 16 -13.67 -7.21 -6.02
N TRP A 17 -13.54 -6.89 -4.73
CA TRP A 17 -12.42 -7.23 -3.84
C TRP A 17 -12.94 -7.59 -2.44
N PRO A 18 -12.08 -8.08 -1.51
CA PRO A 18 -12.53 -8.47 -0.18
C PRO A 18 -13.25 -7.35 0.56
N GLU A 19 -14.46 -7.62 0.99
CA GLU A 19 -15.38 -6.66 1.60
C GLU A 19 -14.91 -6.13 2.96
N ASP A 20 -14.21 -6.95 3.72
CA ASP A 20 -13.62 -6.60 5.01
C ASP A 20 -12.44 -5.63 4.83
N TYR A 21 -11.60 -5.89 3.83
CA TYR A 21 -10.49 -5.00 3.49
C TYR A 21 -10.99 -3.64 2.96
N ASP A 22 -12.02 -3.64 2.11
CA ASP A 22 -12.70 -2.43 1.67
C ASP A 22 -13.25 -1.60 2.83
N LEU A 23 -13.94 -2.24 3.78
CA LEU A 23 -14.47 -1.57 4.96
C LEU A 23 -13.35 -0.91 5.79
N ILE A 24 -12.26 -1.64 6.04
CA ILE A 24 -11.10 -1.12 6.79
C ILE A 24 -10.53 0.13 6.08
N LEU A 25 -10.29 0.05 4.78
CA LEU A 25 -9.73 1.19 4.04
C LEU A 25 -10.68 2.39 4.00
N ARG A 26 -11.99 2.18 3.89
CA ARG A 26 -13.00 3.27 3.98
C ARG A 26 -12.98 3.93 5.35
N LEU A 27 -12.89 3.16 6.42
CA LEU A 27 -12.79 3.70 7.78
C LEU A 27 -11.53 4.55 7.95
N LEU A 28 -10.38 4.04 7.54
CA LEU A 28 -9.11 4.76 7.62
C LEU A 28 -9.12 6.06 6.79
N THR A 29 -9.61 6.01 5.57
CA THR A 29 -9.68 7.20 4.69
C THR A 29 -10.71 8.22 5.15
N SER A 30 -11.65 7.83 6.02
CA SER A 30 -12.61 8.73 6.65
C SER A 30 -12.14 9.25 8.04
N GLY A 31 -10.86 9.02 8.39
CA GLY A 31 -10.26 9.54 9.61
C GLY A 31 -10.54 8.72 10.88
N HIS A 32 -11.11 7.50 10.76
CA HIS A 32 -11.26 6.62 11.91
C HIS A 32 -9.93 5.98 12.30
N ALA A 33 -9.62 5.99 13.58
CA ALA A 33 -8.47 5.27 14.14
C ALA A 33 -8.78 3.77 14.28
N ILE A 34 -7.78 2.94 14.03
CA ILE A 34 -7.84 1.48 14.24
C ILE A 34 -6.67 1.08 15.12
N ASP A 35 -6.97 0.49 16.29
CA ASP A 35 -5.98 -0.01 17.22
C ASP A 35 -5.89 -1.53 17.21
N ILE A 36 -4.72 -2.05 17.56
CA ILE A 36 -4.48 -3.47 17.73
C ILE A 36 -4.53 -3.79 19.22
N VAL A 37 -5.44 -4.69 19.61
CA VAL A 37 -5.45 -5.24 20.97
C VAL A 37 -4.34 -6.29 21.07
N PRO A 38 -3.29 -6.09 21.92
CA PRO A 38 -2.13 -6.99 22.00
C PRO A 38 -2.45 -8.25 22.79
N LYS A 39 -3.58 -8.89 22.51
CA LYS A 39 -4.05 -10.13 23.13
C LYS A 39 -4.67 -11.04 22.09
N ARG A 40 -4.45 -12.33 22.22
CA ARG A 40 -5.16 -13.33 21.41
C ARG A 40 -6.60 -13.43 21.89
N LEU A 41 -7.53 -12.77 21.19
CA LEU A 41 -8.95 -12.74 21.54
C LEU A 41 -9.79 -13.77 20.78
N LEU A 42 -9.26 -14.34 19.70
CA LEU A 42 -9.97 -15.26 18.83
C LEU A 42 -9.05 -16.38 18.37
N SER A 43 -9.53 -17.62 18.45
CA SER A 43 -8.93 -18.76 17.78
C SER A 43 -9.71 -19.03 16.50
N TRP A 44 -9.03 -18.90 15.37
CA TRP A 44 -9.67 -19.07 14.07
C TRP A 44 -9.54 -20.52 13.61
N ARG A 45 -10.68 -21.19 13.40
CA ARG A 45 -10.68 -22.55 12.84
C ARG A 45 -10.24 -22.48 11.38
N ASP A 46 -9.10 -23.10 11.09
CA ASP A 46 -8.61 -23.22 9.73
C ASP A 46 -9.28 -24.45 9.06
N HIS A 47 -9.84 -24.23 7.86
CA HIS A 47 -10.48 -25.28 7.08
C HIS A 47 -10.15 -25.10 5.59
N PRO A 48 -9.86 -26.20 4.84
CA PRO A 48 -9.48 -26.11 3.42
C PRO A 48 -10.52 -25.44 2.53
N THR A 49 -11.81 -25.54 2.86
CA THR A 49 -12.92 -24.98 2.08
C THR A 49 -13.32 -23.56 2.49
N ARG A 50 -12.52 -22.88 3.32
CA ARG A 50 -12.81 -21.47 3.68
C ARG A 50 -12.86 -20.59 2.44
N LEU A 51 -13.79 -19.63 2.40
CA LEU A 51 -13.92 -18.64 1.32
C LEU A 51 -12.60 -17.91 1.05
N SER A 52 -11.86 -17.53 2.09
CA SER A 52 -10.55 -16.88 1.93
C SER A 52 -9.48 -17.76 1.25
N ARG A 53 -9.71 -19.08 1.13
CA ARG A 53 -8.82 -20.02 0.43
C ARG A 53 -9.34 -20.43 -0.94
N THR A 54 -10.65 -20.46 -1.13
CA THR A 54 -11.29 -21.03 -2.32
C THR A 54 -11.88 -19.97 -3.26
N SER A 55 -12.32 -18.85 -2.73
CA SER A 55 -12.95 -17.80 -3.53
C SER A 55 -11.89 -16.95 -4.28
N PRO A 56 -12.12 -16.73 -5.60
CA PRO A 56 -11.29 -15.80 -6.39
C PRO A 56 -11.25 -14.37 -5.83
N MET A 57 -12.23 -13.99 -5.01
CA MET A 57 -12.35 -12.69 -4.37
C MET A 57 -11.17 -12.39 -3.43
N TYR A 58 -10.64 -13.42 -2.76
CA TYR A 58 -9.54 -13.31 -1.80
C TYR A 58 -8.15 -13.57 -2.41
N ARG A 59 -8.01 -13.52 -3.73
CA ARG A 59 -6.70 -13.56 -4.38
C ARG A 59 -5.94 -12.27 -4.12
N ILE A 60 -4.62 -12.37 -4.03
CA ILE A 60 -3.73 -11.22 -3.74
C ILE A 60 -3.90 -10.07 -4.73
N GLU A 61 -4.25 -10.37 -5.98
CA GLU A 61 -4.51 -9.37 -7.02
C GLU A 61 -5.72 -8.49 -6.67
N ARG A 62 -6.74 -9.05 -6.00
CA ARG A 62 -7.92 -8.31 -5.57
C ARG A 62 -7.62 -7.36 -4.43
N PHE A 63 -6.81 -7.78 -3.46
CA PHE A 63 -6.29 -6.91 -2.41
C PHE A 63 -5.45 -5.78 -3.01
N THR A 64 -4.59 -6.10 -3.98
CA THR A 64 -3.76 -5.11 -4.66
C THR A 64 -4.60 -4.10 -5.45
N ALA A 65 -5.65 -4.55 -6.14
CA ALA A 65 -6.57 -3.68 -6.88
C ALA A 65 -7.32 -2.74 -5.92
N CYS A 66 -7.87 -3.27 -4.82
CA CYS A 66 -8.51 -2.47 -3.78
C CYS A 66 -7.56 -1.40 -3.23
N LYS A 67 -6.36 -1.80 -2.82
CA LYS A 67 -5.33 -0.90 -2.31
C LYS A 67 -4.99 0.21 -3.32
N ALA A 68 -4.81 -0.13 -4.59
CA ALA A 68 -4.50 0.84 -5.63
C ALA A 68 -5.63 1.85 -5.84
N ALA A 69 -6.90 1.41 -5.82
CA ALA A 69 -8.06 2.29 -5.94
C ALA A 69 -8.11 3.31 -4.78
N PHE A 70 -7.90 2.85 -3.56
CA PHE A 70 -7.88 3.73 -2.39
C PHE A 70 -6.68 4.69 -2.40
N LEU A 71 -5.48 4.20 -2.72
CA LEU A 71 -4.29 5.07 -2.85
C LEU A 71 -4.50 6.15 -3.90
N ALA A 72 -5.07 5.80 -5.05
CA ALA A 72 -5.30 6.74 -6.15
C ALA A 72 -6.27 7.87 -5.78
N THR A 73 -7.27 7.59 -4.94
CA THR A 73 -8.31 8.55 -4.53
C THR A 73 -8.05 9.22 -3.18
N SER A 74 -7.02 8.80 -2.45
CA SER A 74 -6.62 9.37 -1.16
C SER A 74 -5.20 9.95 -1.23
N PHE A 75 -4.19 9.17 -0.87
CA PHE A 75 -2.80 9.61 -0.78
C PHE A 75 -2.24 10.20 -2.09
N LEU A 76 -2.67 9.70 -3.24
CA LEU A 76 -2.29 10.18 -4.57
C LEU A 76 -3.39 11.02 -5.26
N ALA A 77 -4.40 11.50 -4.51
CA ALA A 77 -5.55 12.18 -5.10
C ALA A 77 -5.18 13.43 -5.94
N HIS A 78 -4.14 14.13 -5.53
CA HIS A 78 -3.74 15.41 -6.12
C HIS A 78 -2.54 15.32 -7.08
N THR A 79 -2.09 14.11 -7.42
CA THR A 79 -0.95 13.92 -8.34
C THR A 79 -1.09 12.62 -9.11
N ASP A 80 -0.62 12.64 -10.36
CA ASP A 80 -0.52 11.42 -11.18
C ASP A 80 0.88 10.79 -11.13
N ALA A 81 1.83 11.52 -10.55
CA ALA A 81 3.21 11.07 -10.39
C ALA A 81 3.52 10.72 -8.94
N TYR A 82 4.21 9.60 -8.72
CA TYR A 82 4.65 9.16 -7.41
C TYR A 82 6.04 8.50 -7.48
N ILE A 83 6.68 8.29 -6.35
CA ILE A 83 7.90 7.50 -6.26
C ILE A 83 7.56 6.12 -5.70
N LEU A 84 7.99 5.06 -6.38
CA LEU A 84 7.80 3.69 -5.93
C LEU A 84 9.06 3.21 -5.22
N TRP A 85 8.98 2.91 -3.93
CA TRP A 85 10.08 2.30 -3.20
C TRP A 85 9.91 0.78 -3.16
N GLY A 86 10.83 0.07 -3.82
CA GLY A 86 10.83 -1.38 -3.97
C GLY A 86 10.16 -1.85 -5.26
N TYR A 87 10.91 -2.53 -6.11
CA TYR A 87 10.41 -3.05 -7.39
C TYR A 87 10.49 -4.58 -7.47
N GLY A 88 10.17 -5.25 -6.34
CA GLY A 88 9.96 -6.70 -6.26
C GLY A 88 8.60 -7.12 -6.81
N GLY A 89 8.17 -8.34 -6.49
CA GLY A 89 6.86 -8.87 -6.92
C GLY A 89 5.69 -7.97 -6.54
N THR A 90 5.64 -7.55 -5.26
CA THR A 90 4.61 -6.66 -4.71
C THR A 90 4.61 -5.29 -5.40
N GLY A 91 5.79 -4.67 -5.56
CA GLY A 91 5.90 -3.36 -6.22
C GLY A 91 5.49 -3.39 -7.68
N LYS A 92 5.83 -4.46 -8.42
CA LYS A 92 5.38 -4.65 -9.81
C LYS A 92 3.86 -4.78 -9.91
N ALA A 93 3.25 -5.55 -9.00
CA ALA A 93 1.80 -5.73 -8.96
C ALA A 93 1.09 -4.41 -8.61
N LEU A 94 1.56 -3.70 -7.58
CA LEU A 94 1.00 -2.43 -7.15
C LEU A 94 1.12 -1.36 -8.24
N ARG A 95 2.30 -1.22 -8.88
CA ARG A 95 2.48 -0.30 -10.00
C ARG A 95 1.50 -0.59 -11.13
N ARG A 96 1.34 -1.87 -11.51
CA ARG A 96 0.41 -2.27 -12.57
C ARG A 96 -1.03 -1.87 -12.23
N ALA A 97 -1.43 -2.05 -10.98
CA ALA A 97 -2.76 -1.66 -10.50
C ALA A 97 -2.93 -0.13 -10.49
N LEU A 98 -1.93 0.63 -10.00
CA LEU A 98 -1.97 2.10 -9.96
C LEU A 98 -2.04 2.73 -11.35
N VAL A 99 -1.41 2.14 -12.36
CA VAL A 99 -1.50 2.60 -13.76
C VAL A 99 -2.94 2.57 -14.28
N GLN A 100 -3.77 1.63 -13.84
CA GLN A 100 -5.20 1.58 -14.21
C GLN A 100 -5.99 2.78 -13.68
N HIS A 101 -5.43 3.51 -12.71
CA HIS A 101 -5.96 4.74 -12.13
C HIS A 101 -5.21 5.99 -12.60
N GLY A 102 -4.42 5.89 -13.68
CA GLY A 102 -3.66 7.01 -14.22
C GLY A 102 -2.44 7.42 -13.37
N LYS A 103 -2.03 6.61 -12.38
CA LYS A 103 -0.90 6.92 -11.51
C LYS A 103 0.37 6.23 -12.01
N HIS A 104 1.44 7.01 -12.23
CA HIS A 104 2.68 6.54 -12.84
C HIS A 104 3.88 6.83 -11.93
N PRO A 105 4.86 5.90 -11.80
CA PRO A 105 6.06 6.19 -11.04
C PRO A 105 6.93 7.20 -11.81
N ALA A 106 7.27 8.33 -11.16
CA ALA A 106 8.27 9.27 -11.64
C ALA A 106 9.69 8.72 -11.40
N TYR A 107 9.87 8.03 -10.27
CA TYR A 107 11.13 7.36 -9.91
C TYR A 107 10.82 6.02 -9.25
N ILE A 108 11.79 5.11 -9.31
CA ILE A 108 11.79 3.85 -8.58
C ILE A 108 13.00 3.82 -7.67
N VAL A 109 12.77 3.72 -6.36
CA VAL A 109 13.85 3.53 -5.37
C VAL A 109 14.12 2.04 -5.21
N GLU A 110 15.38 1.65 -5.35
CA GLU A 110 15.78 0.24 -5.31
C GLU A 110 17.19 0.10 -4.70
N LEU A 111 17.43 -1.02 -4.03
CA LEU A 111 18.73 -1.36 -3.45
C LEU A 111 19.56 -2.27 -4.34
N HIS A 112 18.93 -3.00 -5.28
CA HIS A 112 19.59 -4.02 -6.06
C HIS A 112 20.53 -3.42 -7.11
N PRO A 113 21.86 -3.64 -7.03
CA PRO A 113 22.87 -2.96 -7.88
C PRO A 113 22.61 -3.11 -9.38
N ARG A 114 22.08 -4.26 -9.83
CA ARG A 114 21.79 -4.51 -11.25
C ARG A 114 20.65 -3.66 -11.82
N ARG A 115 19.88 -2.98 -10.97
CA ARG A 115 18.76 -2.12 -11.38
C ARG A 115 19.11 -0.63 -11.30
N LEU A 116 20.02 -0.24 -10.42
CA LEU A 116 20.44 1.15 -10.26
C LEU A 116 20.93 1.75 -11.57
N GLY A 117 20.57 3.00 -11.81
CA GLY A 117 20.92 3.75 -13.02
C GLY A 117 20.17 3.33 -14.28
N LYS A 118 19.27 2.32 -14.21
CA LYS A 118 18.42 1.91 -15.33
C LYS A 118 17.12 2.70 -15.33
N THR A 119 16.42 2.63 -16.44
CA THR A 119 15.05 3.14 -16.58
C THR A 119 14.08 1.96 -16.67
N ILE A 120 13.04 1.97 -15.84
CA ILE A 120 12.00 0.95 -15.82
C ILE A 120 10.65 1.65 -15.99
N HIS A 121 9.89 1.33 -17.05
CA HIS A 121 8.63 1.98 -17.40
C HIS A 121 8.73 3.52 -17.42
N GLN A 122 9.77 4.03 -18.05
CA GLN A 122 10.11 5.46 -18.15
C GLN A 122 10.52 6.13 -16.82
N ALA A 123 10.54 5.40 -15.70
CA ALA A 123 10.99 5.89 -14.41
C ALA A 123 12.48 5.54 -14.19
N PRO A 124 13.34 6.52 -13.91
CA PRO A 124 14.71 6.27 -13.47
C PRO A 124 14.74 5.46 -12.17
N VAL A 125 15.66 4.51 -12.09
CA VAL A 125 15.89 3.73 -10.87
C VAL A 125 17.04 4.36 -10.10
N ILE A 126 16.75 4.81 -8.89
CA ILE A 126 17.67 5.55 -8.03
C ILE A 126 17.92 4.80 -6.70
N PRO A 127 19.05 5.01 -6.04
CA PRO A 127 19.27 4.53 -4.69
C PRO A 127 18.55 5.42 -3.66
N PRO A 128 18.30 4.93 -2.41
CA PRO A 128 17.57 5.67 -1.39
C PRO A 128 18.10 7.07 -1.09
N GLU A 129 19.41 7.24 -1.00
CA GLU A 129 20.08 8.50 -0.70
C GLU A 129 19.88 9.58 -1.77
N ALA A 130 19.58 9.19 -3.01
CA ALA A 130 19.26 10.13 -4.07
C ALA A 130 17.85 10.71 -3.96
N LEU A 131 16.98 10.14 -3.11
CA LEU A 131 15.59 10.57 -2.97
C LEU A 131 15.46 12.03 -2.57
N VAL A 132 16.32 12.52 -1.67
CA VAL A 132 16.31 13.92 -1.20
C VAL A 132 16.65 14.94 -2.29
N GLN A 133 17.28 14.50 -3.38
CA GLN A 133 17.66 15.33 -4.51
C GLN A 133 16.65 15.29 -5.67
N THR A 134 15.63 14.42 -5.57
CA THR A 134 14.59 14.32 -6.60
C THR A 134 13.48 15.36 -6.38
N PRO A 135 12.73 15.73 -7.44
CA PRO A 135 11.50 16.50 -7.26
C PRO A 135 10.57 15.81 -6.26
N LYS A 136 9.92 16.61 -5.40
CA LYS A 136 9.01 16.09 -4.37
C LYS A 136 7.79 15.45 -5.02
N HIS A 137 7.65 14.15 -4.81
CA HIS A 137 6.46 13.35 -5.12
C HIS A 137 6.12 12.48 -3.92
N PRO A 138 4.85 12.13 -3.70
CA PRO A 138 4.47 11.14 -2.69
C PRO A 138 5.21 9.81 -2.90
N VAL A 139 5.70 9.22 -1.83
CA VAL A 139 6.42 7.94 -1.90
C VAL A 139 5.52 6.79 -1.48
N VAL A 140 5.37 5.80 -2.34
CA VAL A 140 4.63 4.56 -2.06
C VAL A 140 5.62 3.43 -1.84
N VAL A 141 5.74 2.99 -0.59
CA VAL A 141 6.63 1.90 -0.20
C VAL A 141 5.93 0.57 -0.41
N SER A 142 6.51 -0.31 -1.24
CA SER A 142 5.95 -1.62 -1.60
C SER A 142 6.80 -2.80 -1.15
N VAL A 143 7.61 -2.59 -0.12
CA VAL A 143 8.46 -3.64 0.47
C VAL A 143 7.66 -4.42 1.50
N ALA A 144 7.50 -5.73 1.26
CA ALA A 144 6.82 -6.63 2.18
C ALA A 144 7.74 -7.03 3.35
N GLY A 145 7.11 -7.39 4.48
CA GLY A 145 7.83 -7.81 5.70
C GLY A 145 7.99 -6.66 6.70
N GLU A 146 7.83 -6.98 7.97
CA GLU A 146 7.84 -6.03 9.07
C GLU A 146 9.19 -5.29 9.16
N ARG A 147 10.27 -6.06 9.27
CA ARG A 147 11.62 -5.53 9.39
C ARG A 147 12.00 -4.58 8.23
N GLY A 148 11.70 -4.97 6.98
CA GLY A 148 12.00 -4.10 5.84
C GLY A 148 11.22 -2.79 5.86
N ARG A 149 9.96 -2.81 6.34
CA ARG A 149 9.17 -1.58 6.50
C ARG A 149 9.70 -0.70 7.63
N GLU A 150 10.14 -1.29 8.74
CA GLU A 150 10.75 -0.54 9.86
C GLU A 150 12.06 0.14 9.43
N GLU A 151 12.93 -0.57 8.74
CA GLU A 151 14.18 -0.03 8.19
C GLU A 151 13.90 1.14 7.23
N ILE A 152 12.88 1.02 6.36
CA ILE A 152 12.51 2.10 5.44
C ILE A 152 11.89 3.29 6.19
N ARG A 153 11.02 3.06 7.20
CA ARG A 153 10.47 4.14 8.02
C ARG A 153 11.57 4.95 8.71
N ALA A 154 12.54 4.26 9.31
CA ALA A 154 13.68 4.90 9.94
C ALA A 154 14.47 5.75 8.93
N ALA A 155 14.83 5.18 7.78
CA ALA A 155 15.54 5.90 6.74
C ALA A 155 14.76 7.12 6.19
N MET A 156 13.44 6.98 6.00
CA MET A 156 12.58 8.10 5.56
C MET A 156 12.52 9.22 6.59
N GLN A 157 12.40 8.86 7.88
CA GLN A 157 12.40 9.85 8.99
C GLN A 157 13.74 10.57 9.10
N GLU A 158 14.87 9.87 8.96
CA GLU A 158 16.21 10.49 8.93
C GLU A 158 16.39 11.48 7.77
N MET A 159 15.75 11.20 6.64
CA MET A 159 15.71 12.10 5.48
C MET A 159 14.67 13.24 5.63
N GLY A 160 13.93 13.32 6.74
CA GLY A 160 12.94 14.35 7.01
C GLY A 160 11.57 14.14 6.37
N PHE A 161 11.25 12.91 5.94
CA PHE A 161 9.92 12.54 5.41
C PHE A 161 9.00 12.09 6.55
N GLU A 162 7.72 12.44 6.45
CA GLU A 162 6.69 12.08 7.43
C GLU A 162 5.70 11.07 6.84
N GLU A 163 5.45 9.96 7.57
CA GLU A 163 4.50 8.94 7.13
C GLU A 163 3.08 9.51 7.07
N LEU A 164 2.29 9.10 6.09
CA LEU A 164 0.96 9.57 5.70
C LEU A 164 0.92 10.97 5.07
N ARG A 165 1.98 11.78 5.20
CA ARG A 165 2.09 13.06 4.49
C ARG A 165 2.96 12.93 3.24
N ASP A 166 4.17 12.43 3.41
CA ASP A 166 5.18 12.36 2.34
C ASP A 166 5.34 10.95 1.80
N PHE A 167 5.11 9.92 2.63
CA PHE A 167 5.17 8.52 2.22
C PHE A 167 4.11 7.66 2.91
N ILE A 168 3.84 6.50 2.32
CA ILE A 168 2.95 5.47 2.89
C ILE A 168 3.52 4.07 2.63
N CYS A 169 3.47 3.20 3.66
CA CYS A 169 3.79 1.78 3.52
C CYS A 169 2.57 1.01 3.01
N ALA A 170 2.63 0.54 1.77
CA ALA A 170 1.51 -0.07 1.05
C ALA A 170 1.67 -1.59 0.81
N ALA A 171 2.64 -2.28 1.43
CA ALA A 171 2.84 -3.72 1.31
C ALA A 171 2.37 -4.48 2.54
#